data_ae792e7f057fc0953761f3de85032983
#
_entry.id   ae792e7f057fc0953761f3de85032983
#
_cell.length_a   1.000
_cell.length_b   1.000
_cell.length_c   1.000
_cell.angle_alpha   90.00
_cell.angle_beta   90.00
_cell.angle_gamma   90.00
#
_symmetry.space_group_name_H-M   'P 1'
#
loop_
_entity.id
_entity.type
_entity.pdbx_description
1 polymer ?
#
loop_
_entity_poly.entity_id
_entity_poly.type
_entity_poly.pdbx_seq_one_letter_code
_entity_poly.pdbx_strand_id
1 'polypeptide(L)'
;MSTVTTQETVFVVDDDEAVRDSLRWLLEANGYRVSCFASAEAYLDAYLPIAHSGAISCLILDVRMSGMSGLELQERLIAENSLLPIIFVTGHGDVPMAVSTMKKGAMDFIEKPFDEAELRKLVERMLDKARTESSSVQQQRAAAERLGKLTAREHQVLERIIAGRLNKQIADDLGISIKTVEAHRANIMEKLSVNTVADLLRLALSNKPALHAQ
;
A
#
# COMPACT_ATOMS: atom_id res chain seq x y z
N MET A 1 -20.17 19.63 0.33
CA MET A 1 -19.47 18.32 0.46
C MET A 1 -18.00 18.65 0.63
N SER A 2 -17.51 18.61 1.86
CA SER A 2 -16.09 18.88 2.14
C SER A 2 -15.28 17.69 1.64
N THR A 3 -14.55 17.88 0.58
CA THR A 3 -13.48 16.96 0.17
C THR A 3 -12.47 16.93 1.31
N VAL A 4 -12.42 15.84 2.06
CA VAL A 4 -11.31 15.55 2.97
C VAL A 4 -10.09 15.39 2.06
N THR A 5 -9.34 16.48 1.89
CA THR A 5 -8.05 16.43 1.22
C THR A 5 -7.15 15.62 2.14
N THR A 6 -6.92 14.36 1.82
CA THR A 6 -5.96 13.52 2.53
C THR A 6 -4.60 14.22 2.37
N GLN A 7 -4.14 14.87 3.43
CA GLN A 7 -2.93 15.69 3.39
C GLN A 7 -1.73 14.77 3.25
N GLU A 8 -1.03 14.89 2.14
CA GLU A 8 0.14 14.09 1.82
C GLU A 8 1.31 14.49 2.72
N THR A 9 1.99 13.50 3.28
CA THR A 9 3.08 13.74 4.22
C THR A 9 4.38 13.15 3.69
N VAL A 10 5.43 13.96 3.65
CA VAL A 10 6.80 13.53 3.37
C VAL A 10 7.54 13.42 4.70
N PHE A 11 8.00 12.23 5.02
CA PHE A 11 8.87 12.01 6.16
C PHE A 11 10.33 12.18 5.71
N VAL A 12 11.13 12.80 6.56
CA VAL A 12 12.57 12.98 6.33
C VAL A 12 13.31 12.44 7.54
N VAL A 13 14.22 11.49 7.30
CA VAL A 13 15.07 10.91 8.35
C VAL A 13 16.54 11.06 7.92
N ASP A 14 17.26 11.90 8.64
CA ASP A 14 18.68 12.23 8.39
C ASP A 14 19.26 12.73 9.71
N ASP A 15 20.48 12.36 10.09
CA ASP A 15 21.07 12.82 11.36
C ASP A 15 21.69 14.22 11.24
N ASP A 16 21.92 14.73 10.01
CA ASP A 16 22.37 16.10 9.76
C ASP A 16 21.20 17.10 9.80
N GLU A 17 21.22 18.01 10.78
CA GLU A 17 20.19 19.03 10.95
C GLU A 17 20.09 19.99 9.76
N ALA A 18 21.21 20.37 9.16
CA ALA A 18 21.22 21.29 8.02
C ALA A 18 20.57 20.67 6.79
N VAL A 19 20.75 19.36 6.59
CA VAL A 19 20.09 18.60 5.52
C VAL A 19 18.59 18.51 5.78
N ARG A 20 18.18 18.17 7.01
CA ARG A 20 16.76 18.12 7.38
C ARG A 20 16.06 19.47 7.16
N ASP A 21 16.67 20.56 7.58
CA ASP A 21 16.09 21.90 7.45
C ASP A 21 16.01 22.35 5.97
N SER A 22 17.02 22.04 5.19
CA SER A 22 17.02 22.32 3.74
C SER A 22 15.90 21.55 3.02
N LEU A 23 15.77 20.24 3.31
CA LEU A 23 14.71 19.39 2.75
C LEU A 23 13.32 19.86 3.19
N ARG A 24 13.15 20.19 4.47
CA ARG A 24 11.89 20.73 5.00
C ARG A 24 11.48 21.98 4.26
N TRP A 25 12.37 22.96 4.19
CA TRP A 25 12.09 24.25 3.51
C TRP A 25 11.68 24.04 2.05
N LEU A 26 12.44 23.22 1.33
CA LEU A 26 12.19 22.92 -0.06
C LEU A 26 10.82 22.25 -0.29
N LEU A 27 10.51 21.23 0.51
CA LEU A 27 9.29 20.45 0.35
C LEU A 27 8.05 21.22 0.80
N GLU A 28 8.14 22.00 1.90
CA GLU A 28 7.05 22.87 2.36
C GLU A 28 6.76 24.00 1.36
N ALA A 29 7.79 24.56 0.71
CA ALA A 29 7.63 25.54 -0.36
C ALA A 29 6.87 24.97 -1.58
N ASN A 30 6.94 23.65 -1.79
CA ASN A 30 6.18 22.94 -2.82
C ASN A 30 4.81 22.42 -2.34
N GLY A 31 4.37 22.77 -1.12
CA GLY A 31 3.04 22.49 -0.60
C GLY A 31 2.89 21.13 0.10
N TYR A 32 3.96 20.41 0.33
CA TYR A 32 3.93 19.15 1.08
C TYR A 32 3.93 19.40 2.59
N ARG A 33 3.27 18.53 3.33
CA ARG A 33 3.45 18.45 4.77
C ARG A 33 4.72 17.66 5.06
N VAL A 34 5.62 18.20 5.90
CA VAL A 34 6.90 17.57 6.19
C VAL A 34 7.01 17.24 7.67
N SER A 35 7.52 16.06 7.99
CA SER A 35 7.87 15.63 9.34
C SER A 35 9.29 15.09 9.34
N CYS A 36 10.18 15.72 10.10
CA CYS A 36 11.60 15.40 10.13
C CYS A 36 11.98 14.69 11.44
N PHE A 37 12.90 13.74 11.34
CA PHE A 37 13.43 12.92 12.43
C PHE A 37 14.95 12.88 12.36
N ALA A 38 15.60 12.98 13.51
CA ALA A 38 17.07 12.97 13.59
C ALA A 38 17.65 11.55 13.65
N SER A 39 16.83 10.52 13.75
CA SER A 39 17.27 9.11 13.74
C SER A 39 16.15 8.18 13.28
N ALA A 40 16.55 6.98 12.90
CA ALA A 40 15.63 5.91 12.52
C ALA A 40 14.72 5.48 13.68
N GLU A 41 15.26 5.46 14.89
CA GLU A 41 14.54 5.11 16.12
C GLU A 41 13.41 6.11 16.40
N ALA A 42 13.70 7.41 16.33
CA ALA A 42 12.73 8.48 16.53
C ALA A 42 11.60 8.41 15.48
N TYR A 43 11.94 8.04 14.25
CA TYR A 43 10.96 7.81 13.21
C TYR A 43 10.06 6.60 13.50
N LEU A 44 10.64 5.47 13.90
CA LEU A 44 9.88 4.26 14.22
C LEU A 44 8.90 4.50 15.36
N ASP A 45 9.31 5.18 16.43
CA ASP A 45 8.47 5.49 17.58
C ASP A 45 7.26 6.34 17.19
N ALA A 46 7.43 7.25 16.23
CA ALA A 46 6.36 8.14 15.77
C ALA A 46 5.51 7.52 14.66
N TYR A 47 6.10 6.71 13.77
CA TYR A 47 5.44 6.20 12.55
C TYR A 47 4.61 4.94 12.78
N LEU A 48 5.04 4.01 13.62
CA LEU A 48 4.34 2.75 13.83
C LEU A 48 2.85 2.93 14.21
N PRO A 49 2.46 3.93 15.01
CA PRO A 49 1.05 4.21 15.27
C PRO A 49 0.28 4.72 14.05
N ILE A 50 0.97 5.31 13.07
CA ILE A 50 0.37 5.99 11.90
C ILE A 50 0.36 5.08 10.67
N ALA A 51 1.23 4.08 10.60
CA ALA A 51 1.43 3.18 9.45
C ALA A 51 0.14 2.51 8.94
N HIS A 52 -0.85 2.34 9.81
CA HIS A 52 -2.13 1.71 9.49
C HIS A 52 -3.26 2.71 9.18
N SER A 53 -3.00 4.01 9.18
CA SER A 53 -4.03 5.04 8.98
C SER A 53 -4.50 5.21 7.54
N GLY A 54 -3.78 4.61 6.58
CA GLY A 54 -4.06 4.80 5.14
C GLY A 54 -3.67 6.19 4.62
N ALA A 55 -2.89 6.96 5.39
CA ALA A 55 -2.37 8.25 4.97
C ALA A 55 -1.39 8.08 3.78
N ILE A 56 -1.51 8.97 2.79
CA ILE A 56 -0.59 9.00 1.64
C ILE A 56 0.70 9.65 2.09
N SER A 57 1.79 8.91 2.04
CA SER A 57 3.09 9.37 2.49
C SER A 57 4.25 8.70 1.77
N CYS A 58 5.42 9.33 1.80
CA CYS A 58 6.69 8.75 1.38
C CYS A 58 7.79 9.12 2.37
N LEU A 59 8.91 8.41 2.33
CA LEU A 59 10.06 8.57 3.21
C LEU A 59 11.30 8.95 2.40
N ILE A 60 11.93 10.06 2.77
CA ILE A 60 13.28 10.42 2.35
C ILE A 60 14.20 10.00 3.50
N LEU A 61 15.17 9.16 3.21
CA LEU A 61 15.96 8.45 4.20
C LEU A 61 17.46 8.55 3.89
N ASP A 62 18.22 9.10 4.80
CA ASP A 62 19.69 9.03 4.67
C ASP A 62 20.18 7.59 4.86
N VAL A 63 21.16 7.20 4.05
CA VAL A 63 21.74 5.85 4.12
C VAL A 63 22.58 5.67 5.37
N ARG A 64 23.38 6.70 5.72
CA ARG A 64 24.36 6.63 6.79
C ARG A 64 23.96 7.55 7.94
N MET A 65 23.48 6.97 8.99
CA MET A 65 23.11 7.68 10.21
C MET A 65 23.78 7.07 11.42
N SER A 66 23.95 7.86 12.46
CA SER A 66 24.39 7.37 13.78
C SER A 66 23.30 6.45 14.37
N GLY A 67 23.70 5.34 14.96
CA GLY A 67 22.75 4.33 15.48
C GLY A 67 22.25 3.41 14.38
N MET A 68 20.94 3.29 14.20
CA MET A 68 20.34 2.49 13.13
C MET A 68 20.54 3.17 11.77
N SER A 69 21.14 2.48 10.83
CA SER A 69 21.31 2.95 9.45
C SER A 69 19.99 2.99 8.68
N GLY A 70 19.93 3.78 7.60
CA GLY A 70 18.75 3.81 6.72
C GLY A 70 18.43 2.44 6.11
N LEU A 71 19.42 1.59 5.88
CA LEU A 71 19.22 0.24 5.35
C LEU A 71 18.54 -0.68 6.38
N GLU A 72 18.97 -0.61 7.62
CA GLU A 72 18.36 -1.37 8.72
C GLU A 72 16.92 -0.91 8.97
N LEU A 73 16.66 0.40 8.86
CA LEU A 73 15.29 0.92 8.93
C LEU A 73 14.43 0.39 7.78
N GLN A 74 14.93 0.37 6.55
CA GLN A 74 14.20 -0.22 5.42
C GLN A 74 13.88 -1.70 5.67
N GLU A 75 14.86 -2.51 6.11
CA GLU A 75 14.64 -3.93 6.40
C GLU A 75 13.57 -4.13 7.47
N ARG A 76 13.54 -3.28 8.48
CA ARG A 76 12.52 -3.31 9.53
C ARG A 76 11.12 -2.95 9.00
N LEU A 77 11.01 -1.91 8.18
CA LEU A 77 9.75 -1.54 7.54
C LEU A 77 9.23 -2.64 6.60
N ILE A 78 10.12 -3.32 5.86
CA ILE A 78 9.76 -4.47 5.02
C ILE A 78 9.24 -5.63 5.88
N ALA A 79 9.92 -5.94 6.99
CA ALA A 79 9.49 -7.00 7.91
C ALA A 79 8.10 -6.74 8.52
N GLU A 80 7.71 -5.48 8.67
CA GLU A 80 6.40 -5.04 9.13
C GLU A 80 5.35 -4.90 8.00
N ASN A 81 5.68 -5.36 6.77
CA ASN A 81 4.85 -5.25 5.58
C ASN A 81 4.44 -3.80 5.25
N SER A 82 5.29 -2.83 5.56
CA SER A 82 5.07 -1.44 5.17
C SER A 82 5.16 -1.28 3.65
N LEU A 83 4.16 -0.62 3.07
CA LEU A 83 4.13 -0.25 1.65
C LEU A 83 4.66 1.17 1.41
N LEU A 84 5.27 1.78 2.43
CA LEU A 84 5.78 3.14 2.35
C LEU A 84 6.88 3.26 1.30
N PRO A 85 6.72 4.09 0.26
CA PRO A 85 7.77 4.31 -0.71
C PRO A 85 8.96 5.04 -0.08
N ILE A 86 10.18 4.56 -0.34
CA ILE A 86 11.42 5.10 0.23
C ILE A 86 12.30 5.63 -0.89
N ILE A 87 12.78 6.87 -0.72
CA ILE A 87 13.86 7.49 -1.50
C ILE A 87 15.09 7.54 -0.59
N PHE A 88 16.17 6.91 -1.00
CA PHE A 88 17.43 7.06 -0.28
C PHE A 88 18.14 8.33 -0.71
N VAL A 89 18.64 9.06 0.28
CA VAL A 89 19.59 10.17 0.07
C VAL A 89 20.97 9.67 0.46
N THR A 90 21.96 9.83 -0.40
CA THR A 90 23.30 9.25 -0.21
C THR A 90 24.40 10.27 -0.51
N GLY A 91 25.50 10.20 0.20
CA GLY A 91 26.71 10.94 -0.11
C GLY A 91 27.57 10.25 -1.17
N HIS A 92 28.63 10.91 -1.62
CA HIS A 92 29.60 10.40 -2.60
C HIS A 92 30.15 9.02 -2.20
N GLY A 93 30.18 8.08 -3.13
CA GLY A 93 30.78 6.76 -2.96
C GLY A 93 29.85 5.61 -2.56
N ASP A 94 28.55 5.88 -2.34
CA ASP A 94 27.59 4.86 -1.91
C ASP A 94 26.80 4.20 -3.06
N VAL A 95 27.21 4.42 -4.32
CA VAL A 95 26.52 3.85 -5.51
C VAL A 95 26.38 2.32 -5.46
N PRO A 96 27.37 1.52 -5.02
CA PRO A 96 27.20 0.07 -4.89
C PRO A 96 26.13 -0.29 -3.85
N MET A 97 26.00 0.53 -2.80
CA MET A 97 25.00 0.36 -1.75
C MET A 97 23.62 0.75 -2.24
N ALA A 98 23.49 1.85 -3.00
CA ALA A 98 22.25 2.26 -3.66
C ALA A 98 21.71 1.15 -4.58
N VAL A 99 22.54 0.50 -5.38
CA VAL A 99 22.16 -0.65 -6.22
C VAL A 99 21.66 -1.84 -5.37
N SER A 100 22.24 -2.07 -4.20
CA SER A 100 21.80 -3.12 -3.28
C SER A 100 20.42 -2.81 -2.70
N THR A 101 20.14 -1.54 -2.36
CA THR A 101 18.84 -1.11 -1.83
C THR A 101 17.72 -1.20 -2.86
N MET A 102 18.01 -0.89 -4.12
CA MET A 102 17.06 -1.06 -5.23
C MET A 102 16.60 -2.52 -5.36
N LYS A 103 17.51 -3.49 -5.22
CA LYS A 103 17.17 -4.93 -5.22
C LYS A 103 16.29 -5.34 -4.03
N LYS A 104 16.33 -4.60 -2.93
CA LYS A 104 15.52 -4.83 -1.71
C LYS A 104 14.19 -4.05 -1.70
N GLY A 105 13.83 -3.41 -2.82
CA GLY A 105 12.54 -2.72 -2.95
C GLY A 105 12.56 -1.22 -2.66
N ALA A 106 13.75 -0.61 -2.49
CA ALA A 106 13.84 0.85 -2.57
C ALA A 106 13.37 1.32 -3.94
N MET A 107 12.62 2.43 -3.96
CA MET A 107 12.07 2.94 -5.22
C MET A 107 13.09 3.71 -6.03
N ASP A 108 13.93 4.48 -5.35
CA ASP A 108 14.95 5.30 -5.98
C ASP A 108 15.99 5.80 -4.97
N PHE A 109 17.06 6.40 -5.47
CA PHE A 109 18.03 7.11 -4.66
C PHE A 109 18.41 8.43 -5.33
N ILE A 110 18.88 9.38 -4.52
CA ILE A 110 19.40 10.66 -4.99
C ILE A 110 20.72 10.95 -4.28
N GLU A 111 21.71 11.44 -5.02
CA GLU A 111 23.04 11.74 -4.48
C GLU A 111 23.16 13.20 -4.00
N LYS A 112 23.76 13.40 -2.83
CA LYS A 112 24.10 14.74 -2.29
C LYS A 112 25.38 15.28 -3.00
N PRO A 113 25.38 16.52 -3.48
CA PRO A 113 24.31 17.49 -3.51
C PRO A 113 23.32 17.21 -4.66
N PHE A 114 22.02 17.30 -4.38
CA PHE A 114 20.94 17.01 -5.33
C PHE A 114 20.31 18.30 -5.92
N ASP A 115 19.75 18.15 -7.11
CA ASP A 115 18.96 19.18 -7.76
C ASP A 115 17.53 19.20 -7.21
N GLU A 116 17.01 20.41 -6.95
CA GLU A 116 15.66 20.60 -6.40
C GLU A 116 14.57 20.01 -7.31
N ALA A 117 14.68 20.19 -8.62
CA ALA A 117 13.69 19.70 -9.56
C ALA A 117 13.72 18.18 -9.68
N GLU A 118 14.90 17.56 -9.51
CA GLU A 118 15.05 16.12 -9.46
C GLU A 118 14.38 15.53 -8.22
N LEU A 119 14.68 16.07 -7.04
CA LEU A 119 14.06 15.63 -5.79
C LEU A 119 12.53 15.75 -5.83
N ARG A 120 12.01 16.88 -6.34
CA ARG A 120 10.57 17.09 -6.48
C ARG A 120 9.92 16.03 -7.36
N LYS A 121 10.49 15.71 -8.52
CA LYS A 121 9.98 14.65 -9.41
C LYS A 121 9.99 13.28 -8.73
N LEU A 122 11.01 12.98 -7.93
CA LEU A 122 11.07 11.75 -7.17
C LEU A 122 9.94 11.68 -6.13
N VAL A 123 9.74 12.74 -5.36
CA VAL A 123 8.69 12.82 -4.34
C VAL A 123 7.30 12.69 -4.98
N GLU A 124 7.02 13.39 -6.08
CA GLU A 124 5.76 13.28 -6.81
C GLU A 124 5.49 11.82 -7.22
N ARG A 125 6.48 11.16 -7.83
CA ARG A 125 6.37 9.75 -8.25
C ARG A 125 6.14 8.80 -7.07
N MET A 126 6.76 9.07 -5.91
CA MET A 126 6.56 8.28 -4.70
C MET A 126 5.15 8.44 -4.15
N LEU A 127 4.65 9.67 -4.09
CA LEU A 127 3.29 9.94 -3.62
C LEU A 127 2.23 9.36 -4.56
N ASP A 128 2.45 9.40 -5.88
CA ASP A 128 1.58 8.73 -6.86
C ASP A 128 1.52 7.22 -6.63
N LYS A 129 2.65 6.59 -6.35
CA LYS A 129 2.68 5.19 -5.97
C LYS A 129 1.94 4.94 -4.67
N ALA A 130 2.18 5.74 -3.64
CA ALA A 130 1.48 5.63 -2.35
C ALA A 130 -0.05 5.76 -2.53
N ARG A 131 -0.53 6.68 -3.38
CA ARG A 131 -1.96 6.83 -3.73
C ARG A 131 -2.52 5.55 -4.34
N THR A 132 -1.81 4.99 -5.31
CA THR A 132 -2.22 3.78 -6.01
C THR A 132 -2.29 2.58 -5.06
N GLU A 133 -1.29 2.40 -4.22
CA GLU A 133 -1.22 1.32 -3.24
C GLU A 133 -2.29 1.48 -2.15
N SER A 134 -2.46 2.69 -1.60
CA SER A 134 -3.50 2.98 -0.61
C SER A 134 -4.90 2.71 -1.17
N SER A 135 -5.18 3.14 -2.41
CA SER A 135 -6.45 2.86 -3.09
C SER A 135 -6.68 1.34 -3.26
N SER A 136 -5.65 0.59 -3.66
CA SER A 136 -5.72 -0.86 -3.79
C SER A 136 -6.02 -1.55 -2.47
N VAL A 137 -5.33 -1.17 -1.40
CA VAL A 137 -5.56 -1.73 -0.04
C VAL A 137 -6.96 -1.40 0.45
N GLN A 138 -7.45 -0.17 0.24
CA GLN A 138 -8.82 0.21 0.62
C GLN A 138 -9.86 -0.59 -0.16
N GLN A 139 -9.66 -0.81 -1.46
CA GLN A 139 -10.54 -1.63 -2.28
C GLN A 139 -10.56 -3.09 -1.81
N GLN A 140 -9.40 -3.65 -1.47
CA GLN A 140 -9.31 -5.01 -0.93
C GLN A 140 -10.01 -5.15 0.43
N ARG A 141 -9.81 -4.19 1.34
CA ARG A 141 -10.51 -4.17 2.65
C ARG A 141 -12.03 -4.07 2.47
N ALA A 142 -12.50 -3.16 1.63
CA ALA A 142 -13.92 -3.02 1.35
C ALA A 142 -14.52 -4.29 0.70
N ALA A 143 -13.76 -4.97 -0.18
CA ALA A 143 -14.17 -6.25 -0.74
C ALA A 143 -14.23 -7.35 0.33
N ALA A 144 -13.22 -7.44 1.21
CA ALA A 144 -13.19 -8.40 2.31
C ALA A 144 -14.36 -8.21 3.28
N GLU A 145 -14.66 -6.96 3.66
CA GLU A 145 -15.81 -6.63 4.52
C GLU A 145 -17.14 -7.05 3.89
N ARG A 146 -17.31 -6.82 2.57
CA ARG A 146 -18.51 -7.25 1.86
C ARG A 146 -18.62 -8.78 1.82
N LEU A 147 -17.54 -9.47 1.47
CA LEU A 147 -17.49 -10.94 1.44
C LEU A 147 -17.79 -11.54 2.82
N GLY A 148 -17.31 -10.90 3.89
CA GLY A 148 -17.61 -11.32 5.28
C GLY A 148 -19.07 -11.28 5.69
N LYS A 149 -19.94 -10.59 4.91
CA LYS A 149 -21.42 -10.59 5.13
C LYS A 149 -22.12 -11.83 4.60
N LEU A 150 -21.43 -12.65 3.82
CA LEU A 150 -21.98 -13.88 3.28
C LEU A 150 -22.05 -14.96 4.35
N THR A 151 -23.14 -15.75 4.35
CA THR A 151 -23.23 -16.96 5.15
C THR A 151 -22.31 -18.06 4.60
N ALA A 152 -22.01 -19.08 5.40
CA ALA A 152 -21.22 -20.21 4.95
C ALA A 152 -21.79 -20.87 3.67
N ARG A 153 -23.13 -20.92 3.55
CA ARG A 153 -23.78 -21.49 2.39
C ARG A 153 -23.64 -20.62 1.15
N GLU A 154 -23.74 -19.30 1.31
CA GLU A 154 -23.52 -18.34 0.23
C GLU A 154 -22.06 -18.37 -0.24
N HIS A 155 -21.08 -18.52 0.67
CA HIS A 155 -19.67 -18.74 0.29
C HIS A 155 -19.51 -19.99 -0.56
N GLN A 156 -20.09 -21.12 -0.19
CA GLN A 156 -20.02 -22.34 -0.98
C GLN A 156 -20.61 -22.15 -2.38
N VAL A 157 -21.70 -21.41 -2.53
CA VAL A 157 -22.29 -21.09 -3.83
C VAL A 157 -21.37 -20.16 -4.61
N LEU A 158 -20.82 -19.11 -3.96
CA LEU A 158 -19.90 -18.17 -4.59
C LEU A 158 -18.64 -18.86 -5.17
N GLU A 159 -18.01 -19.77 -4.42
CA GLU A 159 -16.85 -20.53 -4.89
C GLU A 159 -17.15 -21.29 -6.19
N ARG A 160 -18.33 -21.88 -6.32
CA ARG A 160 -18.73 -22.59 -7.54
C ARG A 160 -19.03 -21.66 -8.70
N ILE A 161 -19.59 -20.46 -8.42
CA ILE A 161 -19.76 -19.41 -9.44
C ILE A 161 -18.39 -18.99 -9.98
N ILE A 162 -17.41 -18.75 -9.09
CA ILE A 162 -16.04 -18.38 -9.48
C ILE A 162 -15.38 -19.49 -10.31
N ALA A 163 -15.67 -20.75 -9.99
CA ALA A 163 -15.22 -21.90 -10.78
C ALA A 163 -15.96 -22.10 -12.11
N GLY A 164 -16.88 -21.19 -12.48
CA GLY A 164 -17.62 -21.24 -13.73
C GLY A 164 -18.72 -22.30 -13.81
N ARG A 165 -19.18 -22.84 -12.65
CA ARG A 165 -20.22 -23.87 -12.60
C ARG A 165 -21.59 -23.28 -12.95
N LEU A 166 -22.37 -24.06 -13.73
CA LEU A 166 -23.78 -23.74 -14.01
C LEU A 166 -24.68 -24.04 -12.81
N ASN A 167 -25.84 -23.37 -12.70
CA ASN A 167 -26.76 -23.53 -11.58
C ASN A 167 -27.13 -25.01 -11.30
N LYS A 168 -27.31 -25.83 -12.36
CA LYS A 168 -27.58 -27.25 -12.22
C LYS A 168 -26.44 -27.99 -11.53
N GLN A 169 -25.19 -27.71 -11.96
CA GLN A 169 -24.01 -28.33 -11.38
C GLN A 169 -23.80 -27.90 -9.92
N ILE A 170 -24.08 -26.62 -9.61
CA ILE A 170 -24.01 -26.12 -8.23
C ILE A 170 -25.06 -26.81 -7.35
N ALA A 171 -26.27 -27.02 -7.89
CA ALA A 171 -27.33 -27.71 -7.20
C ALA A 171 -26.93 -29.17 -6.86
N ASP A 172 -26.40 -29.87 -7.84
CA ASP A 172 -25.91 -31.25 -7.71
C ASP A 172 -24.73 -31.32 -6.71
N ASP A 173 -23.71 -30.45 -6.85
CA ASP A 173 -22.53 -30.38 -5.97
C ASP A 173 -22.89 -30.10 -4.51
N LEU A 174 -23.94 -29.33 -4.25
CA LEU A 174 -24.32 -28.89 -2.91
C LEU A 174 -25.52 -29.62 -2.33
N GLY A 175 -26.17 -30.55 -3.10
CA GLY A 175 -27.33 -31.32 -2.66
C GLY A 175 -28.57 -30.46 -2.42
N ILE A 176 -28.81 -29.42 -3.24
CA ILE A 176 -29.94 -28.49 -3.12
C ILE A 176 -30.67 -28.33 -4.45
N SER A 177 -31.85 -27.69 -4.45
CA SER A 177 -32.56 -27.43 -5.67
C SER A 177 -31.94 -26.29 -6.49
N ILE A 178 -32.15 -26.30 -7.82
CA ILE A 178 -31.73 -25.16 -8.70
C ILE A 178 -32.37 -23.86 -8.22
N LYS A 179 -33.64 -23.88 -7.81
CA LYS A 179 -34.34 -22.72 -7.27
C LYS A 179 -33.66 -22.17 -6.01
N THR A 180 -33.12 -23.05 -5.15
CA THR A 180 -32.36 -22.65 -3.97
C THR A 180 -31.03 -22.00 -4.35
N VAL A 181 -30.35 -22.51 -5.39
CA VAL A 181 -29.12 -21.88 -5.94
C VAL A 181 -29.44 -20.47 -6.46
N GLU A 182 -30.52 -20.30 -7.19
CA GLU A 182 -30.96 -18.99 -7.70
C GLU A 182 -31.24 -18.01 -6.57
N ALA A 183 -31.91 -18.44 -5.52
CA ALA A 183 -32.15 -17.62 -4.32
C ALA A 183 -30.84 -17.22 -3.64
N HIS A 184 -29.87 -18.14 -3.45
CA HIS A 184 -28.55 -17.80 -2.91
C HIS A 184 -27.80 -16.82 -3.81
N ARG A 185 -27.85 -16.99 -5.15
CA ARG A 185 -27.22 -16.07 -6.09
C ARG A 185 -27.81 -14.66 -5.97
N ALA A 186 -29.14 -14.52 -5.88
CA ALA A 186 -29.79 -13.24 -5.68
C ALA A 186 -29.33 -12.57 -4.37
N ASN A 187 -29.32 -13.31 -3.27
CA ASN A 187 -28.87 -12.81 -1.96
C ASN A 187 -27.39 -12.41 -1.98
N ILE A 188 -26.53 -13.18 -2.64
CA ILE A 188 -25.11 -12.85 -2.82
C ILE A 188 -24.97 -11.52 -3.58
N MET A 189 -25.65 -11.37 -4.72
CA MET A 189 -25.62 -10.15 -5.53
C MET A 189 -26.09 -8.92 -4.73
N GLU A 190 -27.15 -9.05 -3.95
CA GLU A 190 -27.68 -8.00 -3.09
C GLU A 190 -26.70 -7.63 -1.98
N LYS A 191 -26.21 -8.62 -1.19
CA LYS A 191 -25.30 -8.40 -0.07
C LYS A 191 -23.97 -7.78 -0.51
N LEU A 192 -23.48 -8.17 -1.68
CA LEU A 192 -22.24 -7.64 -2.25
C LEU A 192 -22.45 -6.34 -3.03
N SER A 193 -23.71 -5.91 -3.23
CA SER A 193 -24.08 -4.72 -4.00
C SER A 193 -23.49 -4.75 -5.43
N VAL A 194 -23.63 -5.88 -6.12
CA VAL A 194 -23.17 -6.09 -7.49
C VAL A 194 -24.35 -6.43 -8.40
N ASN A 195 -24.32 -5.96 -9.66
CA ASN A 195 -25.43 -6.15 -10.59
C ASN A 195 -25.16 -7.21 -11.66
N THR A 196 -23.90 -7.56 -11.87
CA THR A 196 -23.49 -8.54 -12.89
C THR A 196 -22.58 -9.62 -12.31
N VAL A 197 -22.54 -10.78 -12.94
CA VAL A 197 -21.61 -11.85 -12.61
C VAL A 197 -20.14 -11.39 -12.83
N ALA A 198 -19.90 -10.52 -13.80
CA ALA A 198 -18.58 -9.96 -14.04
C ALA A 198 -18.11 -9.09 -12.86
N ASP A 199 -18.98 -8.26 -12.28
CA ASP A 199 -18.65 -7.46 -11.10
C ASP A 199 -18.44 -8.34 -9.87
N LEU A 200 -19.25 -9.40 -9.72
CA LEU A 200 -19.08 -10.41 -8.68
C LEU A 200 -17.71 -11.08 -8.76
N LEU A 201 -17.31 -11.52 -9.93
CA LEU A 201 -15.99 -12.14 -10.16
C LEU A 201 -14.86 -11.17 -9.88
N ARG A 202 -14.97 -9.90 -10.34
CA ARG A 202 -13.98 -8.87 -10.10
C ARG A 202 -13.80 -8.63 -8.59
N LEU A 203 -14.88 -8.49 -7.84
CA LEU A 203 -14.85 -8.29 -6.38
C LEU A 203 -14.27 -9.50 -5.65
N ALA A 204 -14.65 -10.70 -6.04
CA ALA A 204 -14.17 -11.93 -5.41
C ALA A 204 -12.67 -12.20 -5.71
N LEU A 205 -12.21 -11.89 -6.92
CA LEU A 205 -10.83 -12.09 -7.34
C LEU A 205 -9.89 -11.01 -6.76
N SER A 206 -10.37 -9.78 -6.57
CA SER A 206 -9.56 -8.72 -5.95
C SER A 206 -9.21 -9.01 -4.48
N ASN A 207 -9.94 -9.91 -3.82
CA ASN A 207 -9.68 -10.34 -2.44
C ASN A 207 -8.96 -11.69 -2.32
N LYS A 208 -8.59 -12.36 -3.44
CA LYS A 208 -7.69 -13.50 -3.35
C LYS A 208 -6.30 -12.98 -3.02
N PRO A 209 -5.68 -13.43 -1.91
CA PRO A 209 -4.25 -13.23 -1.75
C PRO A 209 -3.57 -13.77 -3.01
N ALA A 210 -2.65 -12.98 -3.57
CA ALA A 210 -1.91 -13.38 -4.75
C ALA A 210 -1.39 -14.80 -4.49
N LEU A 211 -1.91 -15.77 -5.20
CA LEU A 211 -1.41 -17.14 -5.19
C LEU A 211 0.02 -17.00 -5.68
N HIS A 212 0.96 -17.10 -4.74
CA HIS A 212 2.37 -17.11 -5.04
C HIS A 212 2.62 -18.07 -6.19
N ALA A 213 3.13 -17.50 -7.30
CA ALA A 213 3.77 -18.29 -8.32
C ALA A 213 4.86 -19.11 -7.63
N GLN A 214 4.67 -20.42 -7.61
CA GLN A 214 5.73 -21.38 -7.36
C GLN A 214 6.67 -21.39 -8.55
#